data_00f378917d56b07b446a91fcf6cdab5c
#
_entry.id   00f378917d56b07b446a91fcf6cdab5c
#
_cell.length_a   1.000
_cell.length_b   1.000
_cell.length_c   1.000
_cell.angle_alpha   90.00
_cell.angle_beta   90.00
_cell.angle_gamma   90.00
#
_symmetry.space_group_name_H-M   'P 1'
#
loop_
_entity.id
_entity.type
_entity.pdbx_description
1 polymer ?
#
loop_
_entity_poly.entity_id
_entity_poly.type
_entity_poly.pdbx_seq_one_letter_code
_entity_poly.pdbx_strand_id
1 'polypeptide(L)'
;MPLSPAGIERANELVRALAGTSIAAVYSTPYLRAEQTAGPLAKAHVLEPIIVKSKDTYAHDLVEMIRHDHPGETVVVVGHSNTTVDVLKQLGIANPPAIADSQYDDLFLVTLAGDSVKLISLRYGKAVR
;
A
#
# COMPACT_ATOMS: atom_id res chain seq x y z
N MET A 1 16.36 -4.96 -6.01
CA MET A 1 16.18 -4.63 -7.43
C MET A 1 15.45 -3.31 -7.57
N PRO A 2 15.95 -2.37 -8.36
CA PRO A 2 15.23 -1.12 -8.62
C PRO A 2 14.01 -1.34 -9.52
N LEU A 3 13.14 -0.34 -9.58
CA LEU A 3 12.01 -0.36 -10.49
C LEU A 3 12.49 -0.32 -11.95
N SER A 4 11.78 -1.05 -12.81
CA SER A 4 11.93 -0.92 -14.25
C SER A 4 11.35 0.43 -14.71
N PRO A 5 11.61 0.87 -15.96
CA PRO A 5 10.95 2.06 -16.50
C PRO A 5 9.41 2.00 -16.40
N ALA A 6 8.81 0.84 -16.64
CA ALA A 6 7.37 0.66 -16.48
C ALA A 6 6.94 0.80 -15.01
N GLY A 7 7.75 0.33 -14.07
CA GLY A 7 7.50 0.49 -12.64
C GLY A 7 7.57 1.93 -12.19
N ILE A 8 8.51 2.71 -12.72
CA ILE A 8 8.62 4.14 -12.43
C ILE A 8 7.40 4.87 -12.95
N GLU A 9 6.93 4.53 -14.14
CA GLU A 9 5.72 5.11 -14.71
C GLU A 9 4.49 4.81 -13.86
N ARG A 10 4.37 3.56 -13.36
CA ARG A 10 3.27 3.20 -12.44
C ARG A 10 3.34 3.98 -11.14
N ALA A 11 4.52 4.19 -10.58
CA ALA A 11 4.68 4.98 -9.37
C ALA A 11 4.19 6.42 -9.58
N ASN A 12 4.47 7.00 -10.73
CA ASN A 12 3.99 8.34 -11.09
C ASN A 12 2.46 8.37 -11.30
N GLU A 13 1.89 7.31 -11.88
CA GLU A 13 0.45 7.19 -12.02
C GLU A 13 -0.25 7.06 -10.66
N LEU A 14 0.38 6.38 -9.72
CA LEU A 14 -0.15 6.29 -8.36
C LEU A 14 -0.21 7.68 -7.71
N VAL A 15 0.81 8.51 -7.90
CA VAL A 15 0.81 9.90 -7.41
C VAL A 15 -0.40 10.65 -7.96
N ARG A 16 -0.67 10.51 -9.25
CA ARG A 16 -1.80 11.15 -9.90
C ARG A 16 -3.14 10.62 -9.38
N ALA A 17 -3.26 9.30 -9.25
CA ALA A 17 -4.48 8.65 -8.79
C ALA A 17 -4.88 9.10 -7.38
N LEU A 18 -3.92 9.38 -6.52
CA LEU A 18 -4.15 9.75 -5.13
C LEU A 18 -3.91 11.23 -4.84
N ALA A 19 -3.71 12.06 -5.85
CA ALA A 19 -3.39 13.47 -5.68
C ALA A 19 -4.45 14.25 -4.91
N GLY A 20 -5.73 13.91 -5.11
CA GLY A 20 -6.85 14.58 -4.44
C GLY A 20 -7.22 13.97 -3.09
N THR A 21 -6.49 12.98 -2.62
CA THR A 21 -6.77 12.27 -1.37
C THR A 21 -5.87 12.78 -0.26
N SER A 22 -6.45 13.05 0.90
CA SER A 22 -5.67 13.42 2.09
C SER A 22 -5.01 12.17 2.66
N ILE A 23 -3.69 12.12 2.63
CA ILE A 23 -2.92 10.98 3.10
C ILE A 23 -2.10 11.37 4.32
N ALA A 24 -2.27 10.63 5.42
CA ALA A 24 -1.60 10.92 6.70
C ALA A 24 -0.23 10.24 6.81
N ALA A 25 -0.04 9.11 6.15
CA ALA A 25 1.23 8.38 6.18
C ALA A 25 1.37 7.45 4.97
N VAL A 26 2.62 7.18 4.60
CA VAL A 26 2.96 6.21 3.55
C VAL A 26 3.94 5.22 4.16
N TYR A 27 3.56 3.96 4.20
CA TYR A 27 4.38 2.86 4.73
C TYR A 27 4.99 2.06 3.60
N SER A 28 6.19 1.56 3.80
CA SER A 28 6.90 0.76 2.80
C SER A 28 7.72 -0.33 3.47
N THR A 29 7.88 -1.46 2.78
CA THR A 29 8.90 -2.44 3.14
C THR A 29 10.28 -1.87 2.81
N PRO A 30 11.38 -2.42 3.40
CA PRO A 30 12.73 -1.88 3.16
C PRO A 30 13.34 -2.28 1.81
N TYR A 31 12.55 -2.83 0.91
CA TYR A 31 13.03 -3.19 -0.43
C TYR A 31 13.02 -1.99 -1.36
N LEU A 32 14.04 -1.88 -2.20
CA LEU A 32 14.24 -0.73 -3.07
C LEU A 32 13.04 -0.45 -3.97
N ARG A 33 12.41 -1.49 -4.53
CA ARG A 33 11.22 -1.33 -5.38
C ARG A 33 10.08 -0.66 -4.64
N ALA A 34 9.82 -1.08 -3.40
CA ALA A 34 8.74 -0.52 -2.60
C ALA A 34 9.04 0.93 -2.24
N GLU A 35 10.27 1.22 -1.84
CA GLU A 35 10.68 2.59 -1.50
C GLU A 35 10.60 3.51 -2.71
N GLN A 36 10.97 3.03 -3.90
CA GLN A 36 10.89 3.81 -5.13
C GLN A 36 9.45 4.08 -5.57
N THR A 37 8.51 3.22 -5.18
CA THR A 37 7.08 3.45 -5.40
C THR A 37 6.51 4.41 -4.36
N ALA A 38 6.88 4.22 -3.10
CA ALA A 38 6.36 5.03 -1.98
C ALA A 38 6.92 6.46 -1.98
N GLY A 39 8.18 6.63 -2.37
CA GLY A 39 8.88 7.92 -2.27
C GLY A 39 8.20 9.06 -3.01
N PRO A 40 7.90 8.92 -4.30
CA PRO A 40 7.22 9.99 -5.06
C PRO A 40 5.86 10.37 -4.47
N LEU A 41 5.08 9.37 -4.05
CA LEU A 41 3.78 9.60 -3.44
C LEU A 41 3.91 10.34 -2.11
N ALA A 42 4.82 9.90 -1.25
CA ALA A 42 5.05 10.55 0.04
C ALA A 42 5.49 12.00 -0.16
N LYS A 43 6.41 12.24 -1.08
CA LYS A 43 6.90 13.58 -1.39
C LYS A 43 5.78 14.49 -1.87
N ALA A 44 4.88 13.98 -2.71
CA ALA A 44 3.74 14.76 -3.21
C ALA A 44 2.80 15.20 -2.08
N HIS A 45 2.78 14.46 -0.97
CA HIS A 45 1.97 14.78 0.21
C HIS A 45 2.78 15.39 1.35
N VAL A 46 4.02 15.79 1.09
CA VAL A 46 4.95 16.39 2.09
C VAL A 46 5.17 15.42 3.26
N LEU A 47 5.40 14.16 2.94
CA LEU A 47 5.63 13.10 3.92
C LEU A 47 6.94 12.37 3.60
N GLU A 48 7.45 11.63 4.58
CA GLU A 48 8.53 10.67 4.36
C GLU A 48 7.98 9.26 4.52
N PRO A 49 8.38 8.30 3.67
CA PRO A 49 7.95 6.93 3.84
C PRO A 49 8.38 6.36 5.19
N ILE A 50 7.49 5.64 5.84
CA ILE A 50 7.78 4.94 7.09
C ILE A 50 8.16 3.51 6.71
N ILE A 51 9.41 3.13 6.98
CA ILE A 51 9.93 1.81 6.61
C ILE A 51 9.63 0.82 7.72
N VAL A 52 8.92 -0.26 7.38
CA VAL A 52 8.59 -1.33 8.32
C VAL A 52 9.34 -2.60 7.91
N LYS A 53 10.07 -3.18 8.83
CA LYS A 53 10.88 -4.38 8.56
C LYS A 53 10.01 -5.55 8.12
N SER A 54 10.48 -6.25 7.08
CA SER A 54 9.79 -7.41 6.53
C SER A 54 10.19 -8.68 7.29
N LYS A 55 9.52 -8.92 8.40
CA LYS A 55 9.71 -10.13 9.23
C LYS A 55 8.38 -10.85 9.39
N ASP A 56 8.36 -12.00 10.04
CA ASP A 56 7.17 -12.85 10.16
C ASP A 56 5.96 -12.12 10.74
N THR A 57 6.21 -11.13 11.62
CA THR A 57 5.15 -10.35 12.24
C THR A 57 4.82 -9.05 11.49
N TYR A 58 5.36 -8.89 10.28
CA TYR A 58 5.24 -7.64 9.51
C TYR A 58 3.80 -7.13 9.42
N ALA A 59 2.88 -7.98 8.96
CA ALA A 59 1.49 -7.55 8.76
C ALA A 59 0.82 -7.14 10.08
N HIS A 60 1.04 -7.91 11.14
CA HIS A 60 0.52 -7.59 12.46
C HIS A 60 1.09 -6.26 12.97
N ASP A 61 2.40 -6.10 12.91
CA ASP A 61 3.08 -4.90 13.40
C ASP A 61 2.61 -3.66 12.64
N LEU A 62 2.50 -3.76 11.31
CA LEU A 62 2.06 -2.66 10.46
C LEU A 62 0.63 -2.23 10.81
N VAL A 63 -0.29 -3.18 10.91
CA VAL A 63 -1.70 -2.88 11.23
C VAL A 63 -1.82 -2.27 12.62
N GLU A 64 -1.07 -2.76 13.59
CA GLU A 64 -1.04 -2.17 14.94
C GLU A 64 -0.55 -0.72 14.91
N MET A 65 0.51 -0.43 14.15
CA MET A 65 1.01 0.94 13.99
C MET A 65 -0.06 1.85 13.38
N ILE A 66 -0.73 1.38 12.34
CA ILE A 66 -1.78 2.16 11.66
C ILE A 66 -2.93 2.46 12.63
N ARG A 67 -3.41 1.46 13.33
CA ARG A 67 -4.54 1.62 14.25
C ARG A 67 -4.21 2.52 15.43
N HIS A 68 -2.97 2.47 15.89
CA HIS A 68 -2.52 3.29 17.02
C HIS A 68 -2.27 4.75 16.60
N ASP A 69 -1.56 4.96 15.47
CA ASP A 69 -1.07 6.27 15.08
C ASP A 69 -2.03 7.05 14.19
N HIS A 70 -2.91 6.35 13.45
CA HIS A 70 -3.76 6.98 12.43
C HIS A 70 -5.22 6.55 12.49
N PRO A 71 -5.86 6.58 13.68
CA PRO A 71 -7.29 6.22 13.75
C PRO A 71 -8.13 7.24 12.96
N GLY A 72 -8.99 6.72 12.09
CA GLY A 72 -9.86 7.56 11.26
C GLY A 72 -9.17 8.28 10.12
N GLU A 73 -7.89 8.02 9.89
CA GLU A 73 -7.12 8.64 8.83
C GLU A 73 -6.86 7.68 7.66
N THR A 74 -6.47 8.24 6.52
CA THR A 74 -6.11 7.45 5.34
C THR A 74 -4.60 7.31 5.26
N VAL A 75 -4.14 6.08 5.13
CA VAL A 75 -2.71 5.78 4.94
C VAL A 75 -2.52 4.91 3.70
N VAL A 76 -1.32 4.93 3.15
CA VAL A 76 -0.95 4.10 2.00
C VAL A 76 0.13 3.13 2.44
N VAL A 77 -0.02 1.88 2.04
CA VAL A 77 0.97 0.83 2.31
C VAL A 77 1.48 0.29 0.98
N VAL A 78 2.79 0.35 0.79
CA VAL A 78 3.44 -0.20 -0.39
C VAL A 78 4.22 -1.45 0.03
N GLY A 79 3.91 -2.56 -0.60
CA GLY A 79 4.55 -3.84 -0.31
C GLY A 79 4.60 -4.72 -1.55
N HIS A 80 4.58 -6.01 -1.32
CA HIS A 80 4.64 -7.03 -2.36
C HIS A 80 3.35 -7.86 -2.37
N SER A 81 3.16 -8.70 -3.39
CA SER A 81 1.93 -9.50 -3.51
C SER A 81 1.61 -10.28 -2.24
N ASN A 82 2.60 -11.00 -1.68
CA ASN A 82 2.41 -11.79 -0.47
C ASN A 82 2.16 -10.94 0.77
N THR A 83 2.92 -9.86 0.96
CA THR A 83 2.75 -8.98 2.12
C THR A 83 1.42 -8.23 2.07
N THR A 84 0.98 -7.82 0.89
CA THR A 84 -0.30 -7.15 0.72
C THR A 84 -1.46 -8.04 1.14
N VAL A 85 -1.45 -9.31 0.73
CA VAL A 85 -2.48 -10.26 1.13
C VAL A 85 -2.51 -10.44 2.65
N ASP A 86 -1.33 -10.55 3.28
CA ASP A 86 -1.24 -10.69 4.73
C ASP A 86 -1.76 -9.45 5.47
N VAL A 87 -1.48 -8.27 4.95
CA VAL A 87 -2.01 -7.02 5.54
C VAL A 87 -3.53 -6.99 5.44
N LEU A 88 -4.10 -7.37 4.29
CA LEU A 88 -5.55 -7.42 4.13
C LEU A 88 -6.19 -8.38 5.15
N LYS A 89 -5.58 -9.54 5.38
CA LYS A 89 -6.06 -10.48 6.41
C LYS A 89 -6.02 -9.87 7.81
N GLN A 90 -4.94 -9.19 8.16
CA GLN A 90 -4.79 -8.54 9.46
C GLN A 90 -5.81 -7.40 9.65
N LEU A 91 -6.22 -6.76 8.57
CA LEU A 91 -7.26 -5.72 8.61
C LEU A 91 -8.67 -6.30 8.76
N GLY A 92 -8.83 -7.61 8.68
CA GLY A 92 -10.12 -8.27 8.87
C GLY A 92 -10.80 -8.75 7.59
N ILE A 93 -10.09 -8.73 6.45
CA ILE A 93 -10.63 -9.28 5.21
C ILE A 93 -10.43 -10.80 5.25
N ALA A 94 -11.53 -11.55 5.39
CA ALA A 94 -11.48 -13.00 5.58
C ALA A 94 -10.93 -13.76 4.38
N ASN A 95 -11.30 -13.32 3.17
CA ASN A 95 -10.89 -13.98 1.92
C ASN A 95 -10.30 -12.93 0.97
N PRO A 96 -9.07 -12.45 1.23
CA PRO A 96 -8.47 -11.46 0.35
C PRO A 96 -8.20 -12.05 -1.03
N PRO A 97 -8.29 -11.23 -2.09
CA PRO A 97 -8.00 -11.71 -3.43
C PRO A 97 -6.54 -12.16 -3.54
N ALA A 98 -6.31 -13.20 -4.33
CA ALA A 98 -4.96 -13.64 -4.65
C ALA A 98 -4.31 -12.63 -5.61
N ILE A 99 -3.04 -12.33 -5.38
CA ILE A 99 -2.27 -11.41 -6.22
C ILE A 99 -1.09 -12.18 -6.79
N ALA A 100 -1.06 -12.34 -8.11
CA ALA A 100 0.07 -12.96 -8.78
C ALA A 100 1.28 -12.03 -8.78
N ASP A 101 2.49 -12.57 -8.78
CA ASP A 101 3.72 -11.78 -8.77
C ASP A 101 3.85 -10.84 -9.97
N SER A 102 3.16 -11.16 -11.08
CA SER A 102 3.13 -10.33 -12.28
C SER A 102 2.07 -9.22 -12.25
N GLN A 103 1.26 -9.16 -11.20
CA GLN A 103 0.21 -8.15 -11.07
C GLN A 103 0.75 -6.95 -10.28
N TYR A 104 0.92 -5.82 -10.96
CA TYR A 104 1.51 -4.62 -10.38
C TYR A 104 0.55 -3.44 -10.32
N ASP A 105 -0.67 -3.60 -10.85
CA ASP A 105 -1.65 -2.52 -11.01
C ASP A 105 -2.79 -2.58 -9.98
N ASP A 106 -2.72 -3.48 -9.02
CA ASP A 106 -3.75 -3.58 -7.99
C ASP A 106 -3.64 -2.45 -6.97
N LEU A 107 -4.78 -1.85 -6.67
CA LEU A 107 -4.92 -0.86 -5.60
C LEU A 107 -6.12 -1.27 -4.75
N PHE A 108 -5.90 -1.47 -3.47
CA PHE A 108 -6.97 -1.85 -2.56
C PHE A 108 -7.33 -0.70 -1.64
N LEU A 109 -8.61 -0.34 -1.65
CA LEU A 109 -9.15 0.66 -0.77
C LEU A 109 -9.86 -0.05 0.38
N VAL A 110 -9.37 0.13 1.60
CA VAL A 110 -9.93 -0.51 2.78
C VAL A 110 -10.45 0.56 3.72
N THR A 111 -11.72 0.44 4.08
CA THR A 111 -12.35 1.36 5.03
C THR A 111 -12.60 0.63 6.33
N LEU A 112 -12.07 1.16 7.42
CA LEU A 112 -12.29 0.65 8.77
C LEU A 112 -13.26 1.58 9.49
N ALA A 113 -14.41 1.05 9.90
CA ALA A 113 -15.43 1.83 10.62
C ALA A 113 -15.90 1.00 11.81
N GLY A 114 -15.31 1.25 12.97
CA GLY A 114 -15.54 0.41 14.16
C GLY A 114 -15.10 -1.03 13.87
N ASP A 115 -16.02 -1.97 13.96
CA ASP A 115 -15.76 -3.39 13.67
C ASP A 115 -16.01 -3.75 12.21
N SER A 116 -16.48 -2.80 11.40
CA SER A 116 -16.75 -3.02 9.98
C SER A 116 -15.50 -2.81 9.14
N VAL A 117 -15.31 -3.69 8.15
CA VAL A 117 -14.24 -3.60 7.19
C VAL A 117 -14.81 -3.75 5.80
N LYS A 118 -14.54 -2.80 4.92
CA LYS A 118 -14.96 -2.86 3.51
C LYS A 118 -13.74 -2.81 2.63
N LEU A 119 -13.76 -3.63 1.59
CA LEU A 119 -12.70 -3.69 0.60
C LEU A 119 -13.24 -3.33 -0.78
N ILE A 120 -12.58 -2.39 -1.45
CA ILE A 120 -12.82 -2.09 -2.86
C ILE A 120 -11.53 -2.39 -3.60
N SER A 121 -11.60 -3.28 -4.59
CA SER A 121 -10.46 -3.62 -5.44
C SER A 121 -10.47 -2.72 -6.67
N LEU A 122 -9.38 -2.02 -6.89
CA LEU A 122 -9.19 -1.08 -7.99
C LEU A 122 -7.92 -1.41 -8.75
N ARG A 123 -7.73 -0.78 -9.88
CA ARG A 123 -6.49 -0.86 -10.64
C ARG A 123 -6.05 0.55 -11.01
N TYR A 124 -4.75 0.71 -11.18
CA TYR A 124 -4.19 2.01 -11.54
C TYR A 124 -3.08 1.84 -12.57
N GLY A 125 -2.82 2.91 -13.31
CA GLY A 125 -1.79 2.92 -14.33
C GLY A 125 -2.14 2.03 -15.53
N LYS A 126 -1.12 1.66 -16.29
CA LYS A 126 -1.30 0.84 -17.48
C LYS A 126 -1.64 -0.60 -17.09
N ALA A 127 -2.61 -1.18 -17.79
CA ALA A 127 -3.02 -2.56 -17.54
C ALA A 127 -1.87 -3.53 -17.80
N VAL A 128 -1.71 -4.54 -16.91
CA VAL A 128 -0.68 -5.58 -17.01
C VAL A 128 -1.29 -6.96 -17.21
N ARG A 129 -2.61 -7.09 -17.39
CA ARG A 129 -3.34 -8.34 -17.57
C ARG A 129 -4.59 -8.15 -18.43
#